data_78fe0dd90921e730d5266166d17bdb1e
#
_entry.id   78fe0dd90921e730d5266166d17bdb1e
#
_cell.length_a   1.000
_cell.length_b   1.000
_cell.length_c   1.000
_cell.angle_alpha   90.00
_cell.angle_beta   90.00
_cell.angle_gamma   90.00
#
_symmetry.space_group_name_H-M   'P 1'
#
loop_
_entity.id
_entity.type
_entity.pdbx_description
1 polymer ?
#
loop_
_entity_poly.entity_id
_entity_poly.type
_entity_poly.pdbx_seq_one_letter_code
_entity_poly.pdbx_strand_id
1 'polypeptide(L)'
;MYQFSLDLQQVQQRINPFLASQFEHINSSPAPLAEAMKYGLLLGGKRIRPFLVYATGRMLGANLAHLDYAAAAIEAIHAYSLIHDDLPAMDDDELRRGHKTCHIAFDEATAILAGDALQSFAFEMLTDIPDLSAEQKLALIKTLSVAAGVKGMCLGQSLDLISEQKAISLAELEHIHLNKTGALLTAALKLGFICSPHFADKALSQQLERYATAIGLAFQVQDDILDIEGNSETIGKPVGSDLNSDKSTYPKLLGLAGAKQKAQELYETALAELQNLPFDTTALYALAEFIIKRQS
;
A
#
# COMPACT_ATOMS: atom_id res chain seq x y z
N MET A 1 24.24 -3.45 12.75
CA MET A 1 23.58 -4.13 11.61
C MET A 1 22.15 -3.62 11.56
N TYR A 2 21.63 -3.21 10.42
CA TYR A 2 20.24 -2.74 10.27
C TYR A 2 19.25 -3.88 10.54
N GLN A 3 18.16 -3.59 11.24
CA GLN A 3 17.13 -4.58 11.57
C GLN A 3 15.77 -4.06 11.06
N PHE A 4 15.30 -4.62 9.95
CA PHE A 4 14.05 -4.20 9.29
C PHE A 4 12.84 -4.24 10.23
N SER A 5 12.71 -5.33 11.02
CA SER A 5 11.59 -5.49 11.94
C SER A 5 11.50 -4.40 13.01
N LEU A 6 12.66 -3.97 13.53
CA LEU A 6 12.71 -2.87 14.51
C LEU A 6 12.37 -1.53 13.86
N ASP A 7 12.88 -1.24 12.65
CA ASP A 7 12.55 0.01 11.95
C ASP A 7 11.05 0.05 11.56
N LEU A 8 10.51 -1.06 11.08
CA LEU A 8 9.08 -1.18 10.80
C LEU A 8 8.23 -0.95 12.07
N GLN A 9 8.64 -1.51 13.21
CA GLN A 9 7.99 -1.28 14.49
C GLN A 9 8.06 0.20 14.92
N GLN A 10 9.20 0.87 14.73
CA GLN A 10 9.34 2.30 15.00
C GLN A 10 8.41 3.13 14.12
N VAL A 11 8.28 2.78 12.83
CA VAL A 11 7.31 3.41 11.92
C VAL A 11 5.88 3.22 12.44
N GLN A 12 5.51 2.02 12.85
CA GLN A 12 4.18 1.75 13.42
C GLN A 12 3.92 2.57 14.70
N GLN A 13 4.91 2.63 15.60
CA GLN A 13 4.83 3.41 16.83
C GLN A 13 4.72 4.92 16.59
N ARG A 14 5.22 5.42 15.46
CA ARG A 14 5.11 6.81 15.07
C ARG A 14 3.80 7.11 14.36
N ILE A 15 3.45 6.33 13.35
CA ILE A 15 2.31 6.64 12.48
C ILE A 15 0.95 6.37 13.14
N ASN A 16 0.82 5.31 13.95
CA ASN A 16 -0.47 4.98 14.55
C ASN A 16 -0.97 6.05 15.54
N PRO A 17 -0.15 6.60 16.47
CA PRO A 17 -0.56 7.75 17.28
C PRO A 17 -0.84 9.00 16.45
N PHE A 18 -0.07 9.27 15.39
CA PHE A 18 -0.31 10.40 14.51
C PHE A 18 -1.67 10.28 13.82
N LEU A 19 -1.98 9.10 13.26
CA LEU A 19 -3.29 8.82 12.66
C LEU A 19 -4.44 8.99 13.69
N ALA A 20 -4.25 8.50 14.91
CA ALA A 20 -5.25 8.64 15.96
C ALA A 20 -5.51 10.10 16.34
N SER A 21 -4.45 10.91 16.45
CA SER A 21 -4.55 12.33 16.81
C SER A 21 -5.29 13.18 15.76
N GLN A 22 -5.30 12.75 14.49
CA GLN A 22 -6.03 13.47 13.44
C GLN A 22 -7.56 13.45 13.67
N PHE A 23 -8.07 12.54 14.47
CA PHE A 23 -9.49 12.45 14.83
C PHE A 23 -9.86 13.21 16.10
N GLU A 24 -8.89 13.73 16.89
CA GLU A 24 -9.18 14.44 18.15
C GLU A 24 -9.93 15.75 17.94
N HIS A 25 -9.77 16.37 16.77
CA HIS A 25 -10.42 17.63 16.40
C HIS A 25 -11.70 17.46 15.57
N ILE A 26 -12.01 16.23 15.18
CA ILE A 26 -13.28 15.94 14.50
C ILE A 26 -14.36 15.89 15.58
N ASN A 27 -15.17 16.97 15.63
CA ASN A 27 -16.25 17.08 16.60
C ASN A 27 -17.13 15.83 16.60
N SER A 28 -17.44 15.33 17.79
CA SER A 28 -18.37 14.22 18.00
C SER A 28 -19.75 14.57 17.45
N SER A 29 -19.97 14.25 16.19
CA SER A 29 -21.31 14.22 15.61
C SER A 29 -22.03 12.99 16.18
N PRO A 30 -23.36 13.03 16.35
CA PRO A 30 -24.13 11.84 16.68
C PRO A 30 -24.08 10.77 15.55
N ALA A 31 -23.55 11.11 14.36
CA ALA A 31 -23.35 10.17 13.28
C ALA A 31 -22.08 9.32 13.52
N PRO A 32 -22.11 8.01 13.25
CA PRO A 32 -20.99 7.10 13.51
C PRO A 32 -19.83 7.25 12.50
N LEU A 33 -19.90 8.23 11.59
CA LEU A 33 -18.94 8.38 10.49
C LEU A 33 -17.48 8.48 10.94
N ALA A 34 -17.18 9.38 11.88
CA ALA A 34 -15.81 9.55 12.38
C ALA A 34 -15.29 8.30 13.10
N GLU A 35 -16.17 7.61 13.83
CA GLU A 35 -15.83 6.34 14.50
C GLU A 35 -15.55 5.23 13.49
N ALA A 36 -16.34 5.13 12.42
CA ALA A 36 -16.14 4.15 11.35
C ALA A 36 -14.84 4.43 10.55
N MET A 37 -14.56 5.70 10.23
CA MET A 37 -13.30 6.12 9.61
C MET A 37 -12.11 5.71 10.49
N LYS A 38 -12.15 6.07 11.77
CA LYS A 38 -11.11 5.74 12.75
C LYS A 38 -10.95 4.22 12.91
N TYR A 39 -12.06 3.50 12.98
CA TYR A 39 -12.08 2.05 13.05
C TYR A 39 -11.32 1.43 11.88
N GLY A 40 -11.71 1.73 10.63
CA GLY A 40 -11.08 1.16 9.43
C GLY A 40 -9.60 1.54 9.30
N LEU A 41 -9.24 2.79 9.66
CA LEU A 41 -7.86 3.29 9.55
C LEU A 41 -6.93 2.67 10.61
N LEU A 42 -7.43 2.42 11.82
CA LEU A 42 -6.63 1.92 12.94
C LEU A 42 -6.78 0.42 13.20
N LEU A 43 -7.49 -0.32 12.36
CA LEU A 43 -7.69 -1.77 12.49
C LEU A 43 -6.40 -2.62 12.46
N GLY A 44 -5.24 -1.97 12.46
CA GLY A 44 -3.93 -2.61 12.40
C GLY A 44 -3.35 -2.66 10.98
N GLY A 45 -2.37 -3.55 10.79
CA GLY A 45 -1.68 -3.74 9.53
C GLY A 45 -0.17 -3.55 9.63
N LYS A 46 0.55 -4.08 8.64
CA LYS A 46 2.03 -4.04 8.60
C LYS A 46 2.58 -2.63 8.37
N ARG A 47 1.76 -1.68 7.88
CA ARG A 47 2.18 -0.29 7.59
C ARG A 47 3.35 -0.21 6.58
N ILE A 48 3.35 -1.05 5.56
CA ILE A 48 4.40 -1.07 4.54
C ILE A 48 4.40 0.22 3.70
N ARG A 49 3.22 0.78 3.37
CA ARG A 49 3.13 2.04 2.63
C ARG A 49 3.68 3.22 3.44
N PRO A 50 3.29 3.44 4.70
CA PRO A 50 3.98 4.36 5.60
C PRO A 50 5.48 4.13 5.68
N PHE A 51 5.92 2.86 5.83
CA PHE A 51 7.36 2.53 5.86
C PHE A 51 8.09 3.05 4.61
N LEU A 52 7.52 2.83 3.41
CA LEU A 52 8.10 3.34 2.15
C LEU A 52 8.22 4.87 2.15
N VAL A 53 7.21 5.59 2.63
CA VAL A 53 7.26 7.06 2.76
C VAL A 53 8.42 7.46 3.67
N TYR A 54 8.52 6.89 4.86
CA TYR A 54 9.57 7.23 5.83
C TYR A 54 10.95 6.79 5.35
N ALA A 55 11.10 5.59 4.82
CA ALA A 55 12.40 5.07 4.36
C ALA A 55 12.96 5.94 3.24
N THR A 56 12.14 6.27 2.24
CA THR A 56 12.55 7.14 1.13
C THR A 56 12.81 8.56 1.59
N GLY A 57 11.90 9.14 2.38
CA GLY A 57 12.05 10.51 2.85
C GLY A 57 13.27 10.69 3.76
N ARG A 58 13.51 9.77 4.70
CA ARG A 58 14.71 9.77 5.58
C ARG A 58 15.99 9.62 4.77
N MET A 59 16.02 8.70 3.82
CA MET A 59 17.14 8.51 2.90
C MET A 59 17.52 9.81 2.18
N LEU A 60 16.52 10.62 1.85
CA LEU A 60 16.69 11.85 1.07
C LEU A 60 16.68 13.13 1.93
N GLY A 61 16.73 13.02 3.25
CA GLY A 61 16.81 14.17 4.17
C GLY A 61 15.54 14.97 4.33
N ALA A 62 14.38 14.37 4.10
CA ALA A 62 13.08 15.02 4.32
C ALA A 62 12.79 15.24 5.82
N ASN A 63 12.02 16.29 6.13
CA ASN A 63 11.54 16.54 7.48
C ASN A 63 10.53 15.46 7.91
N LEU A 64 10.74 14.87 9.08
CA LEU A 64 9.86 13.83 9.62
C LEU A 64 8.40 14.28 9.78
N ALA A 65 8.17 15.57 10.14
CA ALA A 65 6.81 16.09 10.24
C ALA A 65 6.08 16.08 8.88
N HIS A 66 6.78 16.34 7.77
CA HIS A 66 6.20 16.24 6.44
C HIS A 66 5.86 14.78 6.09
N LEU A 67 6.73 13.85 6.49
CA LEU A 67 6.53 12.42 6.24
C LEU A 67 5.35 11.85 7.04
N ASP A 68 5.05 12.40 8.23
CA ASP A 68 3.90 11.97 9.02
C ASP A 68 2.59 12.18 8.26
N TYR A 69 2.38 13.37 7.71
CA TYR A 69 1.19 13.67 6.89
C TYR A 69 1.13 12.84 5.61
N ALA A 70 2.25 12.75 4.89
CA ALA A 70 2.32 11.98 3.65
C ALA A 70 2.06 10.48 3.87
N ALA A 71 2.61 9.92 4.95
CA ALA A 71 2.40 8.54 5.37
C ALA A 71 0.95 8.30 5.84
N ALA A 72 0.36 9.26 6.54
CA ALA A 72 -1.03 9.19 6.96
C ALA A 72 -1.98 9.25 5.76
N ALA A 73 -1.72 10.13 4.79
CA ALA A 73 -2.54 10.26 3.60
C ALA A 73 -2.58 8.99 2.75
N ILE A 74 -1.42 8.37 2.48
CA ILE A 74 -1.39 7.11 1.71
C ILE A 74 -2.06 5.96 2.47
N GLU A 75 -1.95 5.92 3.80
CA GLU A 75 -2.59 4.88 4.60
C GLU A 75 -4.10 5.11 4.70
N ALA A 76 -4.60 6.36 4.71
CA ALA A 76 -6.02 6.66 4.63
C ALA A 76 -6.62 6.20 3.28
N ILE A 77 -5.91 6.43 2.16
CA ILE A 77 -6.31 5.88 0.85
C ILE A 77 -6.34 4.36 0.88
N HIS A 78 -5.33 3.72 1.47
CA HIS A 78 -5.33 2.27 1.60
C HIS A 78 -6.46 1.75 2.50
N ALA A 79 -6.77 2.45 3.59
CA ALA A 79 -7.85 2.05 4.49
C ALA A 79 -9.22 2.14 3.81
N TYR A 80 -9.49 3.23 3.07
CA TYR A 80 -10.75 3.34 2.33
C TYR A 80 -10.90 2.22 1.31
N SER A 81 -9.83 1.86 0.59
CA SER A 81 -9.91 0.79 -0.40
C SER A 81 -10.27 -0.54 0.25
N LEU A 82 -9.73 -0.83 1.44
CA LEU A 82 -10.06 -2.05 2.17
C LEU A 82 -11.51 -2.04 2.69
N ILE A 83 -12.01 -0.88 3.18
CA ILE A 83 -13.39 -0.76 3.64
C ILE A 83 -14.35 -1.03 2.48
N HIS A 84 -14.07 -0.49 1.29
CA HIS A 84 -14.92 -0.69 0.12
C HIS A 84 -14.79 -2.08 -0.48
N ASP A 85 -13.58 -2.66 -0.50
CA ASP A 85 -13.37 -4.04 -0.95
C ASP A 85 -14.15 -5.05 -0.10
N ASP A 86 -14.28 -4.81 1.21
CA ASP A 86 -15.02 -5.69 2.12
C ASP A 86 -16.54 -5.67 1.97
N LEU A 87 -17.12 -4.70 1.24
CA LEU A 87 -18.57 -4.56 1.09
C LEU A 87 -19.21 -5.76 0.36
N PRO A 88 -20.52 -6.05 0.62
CA PRO A 88 -21.24 -7.15 -0.06
C PRO A 88 -21.28 -7.07 -1.58
N ALA A 89 -21.11 -5.87 -2.16
CA ALA A 89 -21.05 -5.67 -3.61
C ALA A 89 -19.66 -5.95 -4.20
N MET A 90 -18.67 -6.26 -3.35
CA MET A 90 -17.28 -6.49 -3.71
C MET A 90 -16.86 -7.89 -3.22
N ASP A 91 -15.95 -7.99 -2.25
CA ASP A 91 -15.43 -9.27 -1.76
C ASP A 91 -16.36 -9.96 -0.73
N ASP A 92 -17.34 -9.23 -0.15
CA ASP A 92 -18.30 -9.69 0.87
C ASP A 92 -17.62 -10.34 2.09
N ASP A 93 -16.53 -9.73 2.54
CA ASP A 93 -15.74 -10.24 3.66
C ASP A 93 -16.33 -9.80 5.01
N GLU A 94 -16.65 -10.74 5.91
CA GLU A 94 -17.12 -10.45 7.28
C GLU A 94 -15.98 -10.08 8.24
N LEU A 95 -14.75 -10.55 7.97
CA LEU A 95 -13.59 -10.39 8.83
C LEU A 95 -12.37 -9.89 8.05
N ARG A 96 -11.66 -8.92 8.63
CA ARG A 96 -10.37 -8.44 8.16
C ARG A 96 -9.37 -8.38 9.32
N ARG A 97 -8.22 -9.05 9.17
CA ARG A 97 -7.19 -9.14 10.23
C ARG A 97 -7.75 -9.65 11.58
N GLY A 98 -8.71 -10.57 11.54
CA GLY A 98 -9.37 -11.13 12.72
C GLY A 98 -10.41 -10.24 13.40
N HIS A 99 -10.71 -9.07 12.84
CA HIS A 99 -11.76 -8.15 13.30
C HIS A 99 -12.90 -8.10 12.29
N LYS A 100 -14.10 -7.73 12.75
CA LYS A 100 -15.24 -7.46 11.88
C LYS A 100 -14.89 -6.39 10.86
N THR A 101 -15.33 -6.56 9.60
CA THR A 101 -15.22 -5.53 8.59
C THR A 101 -16.10 -4.33 8.92
N CYS A 102 -15.86 -3.17 8.31
CA CYS A 102 -16.53 -1.94 8.68
C CYS A 102 -18.05 -2.03 8.53
N HIS A 103 -18.56 -2.65 7.46
CA HIS A 103 -19.99 -2.81 7.23
C HIS A 103 -20.67 -3.78 8.22
N ILE A 104 -19.93 -4.73 8.77
CA ILE A 104 -20.42 -5.63 9.83
C ILE A 104 -20.33 -5.00 11.22
N ALA A 105 -19.34 -4.13 11.46
CA ALA A 105 -19.17 -3.44 12.73
C ALA A 105 -20.16 -2.27 12.91
N PHE A 106 -20.53 -1.61 11.81
CA PHE A 106 -21.47 -0.48 11.76
C PHE A 106 -22.67 -0.86 10.89
N ASP A 107 -22.69 -0.44 9.63
CA ASP A 107 -23.65 -0.80 8.58
C ASP A 107 -23.03 -0.46 7.21
N GLU A 108 -23.66 -0.93 6.11
CA GLU A 108 -23.14 -0.71 4.74
C GLU A 108 -23.08 0.78 4.37
N ALA A 109 -24.12 1.55 4.68
CA ALA A 109 -24.15 2.98 4.35
C ALA A 109 -23.04 3.76 5.08
N THR A 110 -22.85 3.45 6.36
CA THR A 110 -21.76 4.03 7.17
C THR A 110 -20.39 3.62 6.63
N ALA A 111 -20.19 2.37 6.21
CA ALA A 111 -18.95 1.89 5.63
C ALA A 111 -18.64 2.59 4.29
N ILE A 112 -19.62 2.74 3.41
CA ILE A 112 -19.48 3.48 2.14
C ILE A 112 -19.03 4.92 2.43
N LEU A 113 -19.76 5.63 3.31
CA LEU A 113 -19.44 7.01 3.66
C LEU A 113 -18.08 7.15 4.37
N ALA A 114 -17.68 6.17 5.18
CA ALA A 114 -16.38 6.17 5.83
C ALA A 114 -15.24 6.06 4.81
N GLY A 115 -15.38 5.22 3.78
CA GLY A 115 -14.45 5.15 2.68
C GLY A 115 -14.36 6.46 1.89
N ASP A 116 -15.50 7.04 1.51
CA ASP A 116 -15.56 8.33 0.79
C ASP A 116 -14.91 9.46 1.58
N ALA A 117 -15.19 9.52 2.89
CA ALA A 117 -14.63 10.54 3.77
C ALA A 117 -13.12 10.36 3.99
N LEU A 118 -12.64 9.11 4.14
CA LEU A 118 -11.19 8.82 4.25
C LEU A 118 -10.43 9.22 2.99
N GLN A 119 -11.03 9.05 1.79
CA GLN A 119 -10.42 9.51 0.55
C GLN A 119 -10.25 11.04 0.54
N SER A 120 -11.30 11.78 0.89
CA SER A 120 -11.25 13.24 0.98
C SER A 120 -10.25 13.70 2.05
N PHE A 121 -10.26 13.06 3.21
CA PHE A 121 -9.37 13.32 4.33
C PHE A 121 -7.88 13.10 3.99
N ALA A 122 -7.57 12.11 3.15
CA ALA A 122 -6.20 11.91 2.67
C ALA A 122 -5.66 13.12 1.91
N PHE A 123 -6.47 13.76 1.07
CA PHE A 123 -6.05 14.94 0.32
C PHE A 123 -5.99 16.19 1.22
N GLU A 124 -6.89 16.33 2.18
CA GLU A 124 -6.85 17.37 3.20
C GLU A 124 -5.51 17.34 3.96
N MET A 125 -5.11 16.18 4.48
CA MET A 125 -3.82 16.00 5.17
C MET A 125 -2.62 16.46 4.33
N LEU A 126 -2.63 16.26 3.01
CA LEU A 126 -1.53 16.72 2.15
C LEU A 126 -1.49 18.24 2.01
N THR A 127 -2.64 18.92 2.13
CA THR A 127 -2.68 20.40 2.13
C THR A 127 -2.17 20.98 3.43
N ASP A 128 -2.31 20.26 4.54
CA ASP A 128 -2.00 20.72 5.89
C ASP A 128 -0.53 20.50 6.29
N ILE A 129 0.29 19.90 5.42
CA ILE A 129 1.72 19.70 5.70
C ILE A 129 2.36 21.08 6.01
N PRO A 130 2.93 21.29 7.22
CA PRO A 130 3.51 22.59 7.57
C PRO A 130 4.76 22.88 6.73
N ASP A 131 5.03 24.16 6.46
CA ASP A 131 6.27 24.67 5.85
C ASP A 131 6.71 23.99 4.52
N LEU A 132 5.83 23.21 3.89
CA LEU A 132 6.08 22.62 2.58
C LEU A 132 5.62 23.59 1.47
N SER A 133 6.38 23.69 0.38
CA SER A 133 6.03 24.59 -0.72
C SER A 133 4.70 24.19 -1.40
N ALA A 134 3.97 25.16 -1.95
CA ALA A 134 2.74 24.91 -2.68
C ALA A 134 2.96 23.96 -3.88
N GLU A 135 4.13 24.04 -4.53
CA GLU A 135 4.51 23.16 -5.64
C GLU A 135 4.63 21.71 -5.17
N GLN A 136 5.29 21.46 -4.02
CA GLN A 136 5.41 20.12 -3.45
C GLN A 136 4.05 19.60 -2.99
N LYS A 137 3.21 20.41 -2.33
CA LYS A 137 1.84 20.03 -1.94
C LYS A 137 1.01 19.61 -3.16
N LEU A 138 1.07 20.38 -4.24
CA LEU A 138 0.37 20.06 -5.49
C LEU A 138 0.91 18.75 -6.11
N ALA A 139 2.22 18.56 -6.07
CA ALA A 139 2.84 17.31 -6.56
C ALA A 139 2.42 16.09 -5.73
N LEU A 140 2.33 16.21 -4.41
CA LEU A 140 1.82 15.16 -3.51
C LEU A 140 0.37 14.80 -3.83
N ILE A 141 -0.50 15.81 -3.91
CA ILE A 141 -1.93 15.64 -4.24
C ILE A 141 -2.08 14.96 -5.61
N LYS A 142 -1.35 15.44 -6.63
CA LYS A 142 -1.39 14.83 -7.97
C LYS A 142 -0.91 13.39 -7.96
N THR A 143 0.18 13.09 -7.27
CA THR A 143 0.74 11.73 -7.17
C THR A 143 -0.26 10.79 -6.55
N LEU A 144 -0.85 11.16 -5.42
CA LEU A 144 -1.81 10.33 -4.70
C LEU A 144 -3.11 10.16 -5.49
N SER A 145 -3.64 11.22 -6.11
CA SER A 145 -4.88 11.16 -6.89
C SER A 145 -4.76 10.28 -8.14
N VAL A 146 -3.61 10.33 -8.83
CA VAL A 146 -3.37 9.45 -9.98
C VAL A 146 -3.27 7.99 -9.55
N ALA A 147 -2.55 7.73 -8.45
CA ALA A 147 -2.34 6.37 -7.95
C ALA A 147 -3.61 5.74 -7.34
N ALA A 148 -4.48 6.53 -6.73
CA ALA A 148 -5.74 6.03 -6.17
C ALA A 148 -6.84 5.86 -7.24
N GLY A 149 -6.83 6.68 -8.27
CA GLY A 149 -7.94 6.84 -9.21
C GLY A 149 -7.94 5.90 -10.43
N VAL A 150 -8.52 6.41 -11.52
CA VAL A 150 -8.77 5.67 -12.79
C VAL A 150 -7.49 5.26 -13.55
N LYS A 151 -6.32 5.73 -13.14
CA LYS A 151 -5.01 5.37 -13.70
C LYS A 151 -4.17 4.56 -12.73
N GLY A 152 -4.76 4.05 -11.66
CA GLY A 152 -4.09 3.31 -10.61
C GLY A 152 -5.03 2.34 -9.92
N MET A 153 -5.13 2.41 -8.60
CA MET A 153 -5.78 1.41 -7.77
C MET A 153 -7.23 1.09 -8.17
N CYS A 154 -8.07 2.10 -8.42
CA CYS A 154 -9.46 1.87 -8.85
C CYS A 154 -9.54 1.17 -10.21
N LEU A 155 -8.63 1.49 -11.16
CA LEU A 155 -8.54 0.75 -12.41
C LEU A 155 -8.16 -0.71 -12.13
N GLY A 156 -7.15 -0.94 -11.30
CA GLY A 156 -6.70 -2.28 -10.94
C GLY A 156 -7.81 -3.11 -10.32
N GLN A 157 -8.57 -2.54 -9.38
CA GLN A 157 -9.73 -3.19 -8.76
C GLN A 157 -10.83 -3.52 -9.80
N SER A 158 -11.14 -2.58 -10.69
CA SER A 158 -12.12 -2.81 -11.76
C SER A 158 -11.67 -3.92 -12.72
N LEU A 159 -10.39 -3.98 -13.07
CA LEU A 159 -9.82 -5.03 -13.91
C LEU A 159 -9.83 -6.38 -13.19
N ASP A 160 -9.54 -6.41 -11.89
CA ASP A 160 -9.59 -7.62 -11.08
C ASP A 160 -10.99 -8.24 -11.08
N LEU A 161 -12.02 -7.46 -10.77
CA LEU A 161 -13.43 -7.88 -10.78
C LEU A 161 -13.87 -8.42 -12.14
N ILE A 162 -13.55 -7.75 -13.26
CA ILE A 162 -13.95 -8.23 -14.59
C ILE A 162 -13.14 -9.43 -15.08
N SER A 163 -12.01 -9.74 -14.43
CA SER A 163 -11.18 -10.91 -14.73
C SER A 163 -11.56 -12.15 -13.93
N GLU A 164 -12.43 -12.02 -12.93
CA GLU A 164 -12.94 -13.15 -12.17
C GLU A 164 -13.58 -14.21 -13.09
N GLN A 165 -13.32 -15.48 -12.80
CA GLN A 165 -13.79 -16.65 -13.57
C GLN A 165 -13.35 -16.62 -15.05
N LYS A 166 -12.32 -15.84 -15.41
CA LYS A 166 -11.74 -15.82 -16.76
C LYS A 166 -10.27 -16.24 -16.74
N ALA A 167 -9.88 -16.96 -17.77
CA ALA A 167 -8.46 -17.19 -18.01
C ALA A 167 -7.85 -15.89 -18.62
N ILE A 168 -6.89 -15.29 -17.93
CA ILE A 168 -6.15 -14.12 -18.40
C ILE A 168 -4.69 -14.46 -18.67
N SER A 169 -4.04 -13.69 -19.52
CA SER A 169 -2.61 -13.81 -19.80
C SER A 169 -1.77 -13.25 -18.64
N LEU A 170 -0.48 -13.64 -18.62
CA LEU A 170 0.47 -13.07 -17.65
C LEU A 170 0.56 -11.53 -17.73
N ALA A 171 0.53 -10.97 -18.94
CA ALA A 171 0.58 -9.52 -19.13
C ALA A 171 -0.66 -8.80 -18.54
N GLU A 172 -1.85 -9.41 -18.67
CA GLU A 172 -3.08 -8.89 -18.05
C GLU A 172 -3.02 -9.01 -16.53
N LEU A 173 -2.53 -10.12 -15.98
CA LEU A 173 -2.32 -10.29 -14.53
C LEU A 173 -1.34 -9.24 -13.99
N GLU A 174 -0.19 -9.05 -14.65
CA GLU A 174 0.77 -8.02 -14.25
C GLU A 174 0.16 -6.62 -14.33
N HIS A 175 -0.68 -6.33 -15.33
CA HIS A 175 -1.36 -5.05 -15.45
C HIS A 175 -2.34 -4.81 -14.30
N ILE A 176 -3.10 -5.83 -13.87
CA ILE A 176 -3.97 -5.75 -12.69
C ILE A 176 -3.14 -5.44 -11.45
N HIS A 177 -2.09 -6.21 -11.19
CA HIS A 177 -1.27 -6.06 -9.98
C HIS A 177 -0.51 -4.73 -9.93
N LEU A 178 0.01 -4.25 -11.07
CA LEU A 178 0.66 -2.93 -11.16
C LEU A 178 -0.30 -1.81 -10.78
N ASN A 179 -1.57 -1.91 -11.14
CA ASN A 179 -2.57 -0.91 -10.83
C ASN A 179 -3.16 -1.10 -9.43
N LYS A 180 -3.70 -2.27 -9.10
CA LYS A 180 -4.40 -2.54 -7.83
C LYS A 180 -3.48 -2.34 -6.62
N THR A 181 -2.26 -2.85 -6.66
CA THR A 181 -1.32 -2.83 -5.54
C THR A 181 -0.10 -1.95 -5.81
N GLY A 182 0.52 -2.09 -6.97
CA GLY A 182 1.77 -1.42 -7.34
C GLY A 182 1.64 0.10 -7.37
N ALA A 183 0.52 0.65 -7.83
CA ALA A 183 0.30 2.09 -7.91
C ALA A 183 0.43 2.79 -6.55
N LEU A 184 -0.18 2.25 -5.50
CA LEU A 184 -0.07 2.83 -4.16
C LEU A 184 1.31 2.61 -3.51
N LEU A 185 2.00 1.51 -3.79
CA LEU A 185 3.37 1.30 -3.32
C LEU A 185 4.34 2.30 -3.98
N THR A 186 4.20 2.49 -5.29
CA THR A 186 4.95 3.50 -6.04
C THR A 186 4.64 4.91 -5.55
N ALA A 187 3.36 5.22 -5.30
CA ALA A 187 2.96 6.50 -4.74
C ALA A 187 3.57 6.74 -3.36
N ALA A 188 3.56 5.75 -2.48
CA ALA A 188 4.15 5.86 -1.13
C ALA A 188 5.63 6.28 -1.20
N LEU A 189 6.42 5.63 -2.06
CA LEU A 189 7.81 6.00 -2.29
C LEU A 189 7.92 7.44 -2.84
N LYS A 190 7.09 7.79 -3.84
CA LYS A 190 7.10 9.12 -4.46
C LYS A 190 6.68 10.22 -3.47
N LEU A 191 5.76 9.96 -2.56
CA LEU A 191 5.38 10.91 -1.51
C LEU A 191 6.57 11.22 -0.60
N GLY A 192 7.34 10.19 -0.17
CA GLY A 192 8.58 10.39 0.59
C GLY A 192 9.63 11.20 -0.19
N PHE A 193 9.78 10.92 -1.49
CA PHE A 193 10.67 11.67 -2.39
C PHE A 193 10.25 13.15 -2.53
N ILE A 194 8.97 13.43 -2.76
CA ILE A 194 8.45 14.79 -2.94
C ILE A 194 8.60 15.63 -1.67
N CYS A 195 8.51 15.02 -0.49
CA CYS A 195 8.78 15.72 0.79
C CYS A 195 10.25 16.09 1.00
N SER A 196 11.17 15.61 0.16
CA SER A 196 12.61 15.83 0.30
C SER A 196 13.10 17.06 -0.43
N PRO A 197 14.33 17.56 -0.10
CA PRO A 197 15.01 18.60 -0.87
C PRO A 197 15.28 18.22 -2.34
N HIS A 198 15.23 16.94 -2.67
CA HIS A 198 15.53 16.40 -4.00
C HIS A 198 14.31 16.28 -4.93
N PHE A 199 13.13 16.80 -4.55
CA PHE A 199 11.87 16.60 -5.27
C PHE A 199 11.85 17.04 -6.74
N ALA A 200 12.79 17.91 -7.13
CA ALA A 200 12.94 18.37 -8.53
C ALA A 200 13.83 17.46 -9.39
N ASP A 201 14.53 16.47 -8.78
CA ASP A 201 15.43 15.55 -9.49
C ASP A 201 14.63 14.46 -10.22
N LYS A 202 14.41 14.68 -11.51
CA LYS A 202 13.63 13.76 -12.36
C LYS A 202 14.33 12.41 -12.57
N ALA A 203 15.67 12.39 -12.63
CA ALA A 203 16.41 11.16 -12.84
C ALA A 203 16.30 10.25 -11.61
N LEU A 204 16.50 10.82 -10.42
CA LEU A 204 16.32 10.13 -9.16
C LEU A 204 14.86 9.65 -9.00
N SER A 205 13.87 10.48 -9.33
CA SER A 205 12.45 10.10 -9.28
C SER A 205 12.15 8.88 -10.15
N GLN A 206 12.65 8.85 -11.38
CA GLN A 206 12.45 7.72 -12.30
C GLN A 206 13.14 6.45 -11.80
N GLN A 207 14.35 6.56 -11.25
CA GLN A 207 15.08 5.43 -10.70
C GLN A 207 14.35 4.81 -9.51
N LEU A 208 13.89 5.64 -8.58
CA LEU A 208 13.09 5.21 -7.44
C LEU A 208 11.73 4.62 -7.87
N GLU A 209 11.12 5.13 -8.93
CA GLU A 209 9.88 4.59 -9.48
C GLU A 209 10.08 3.18 -10.07
N ARG A 210 11.21 2.93 -10.78
CA ARG A 210 11.53 1.57 -11.26
C ARG A 210 11.74 0.59 -10.12
N TYR A 211 12.43 1.00 -9.05
CA TYR A 211 12.54 0.21 -7.82
C TYR A 211 11.16 -0.14 -7.25
N ALA A 212 10.29 0.87 -7.07
CA ALA A 212 8.97 0.67 -6.48
C ALA A 212 8.07 -0.23 -7.34
N THR A 213 8.15 -0.11 -8.66
CA THR A 213 7.42 -0.97 -9.61
C THR A 213 7.86 -2.43 -9.47
N ALA A 214 9.17 -2.67 -9.41
CA ALA A 214 9.72 -4.02 -9.27
C ALA A 214 9.32 -4.67 -7.94
N ILE A 215 9.44 -3.96 -6.80
CA ILE A 215 9.04 -4.51 -5.51
C ILE A 215 7.51 -4.66 -5.37
N GLY A 216 6.73 -3.81 -6.02
CA GLY A 216 5.26 -3.91 -6.04
C GLY A 216 4.80 -5.19 -6.73
N LEU A 217 5.39 -5.53 -7.87
CA LEU A 217 5.15 -6.81 -8.54
C LEU A 217 5.69 -7.99 -7.73
N ALA A 218 6.92 -7.90 -7.21
CA ALA A 218 7.50 -8.96 -6.38
C ALA A 218 6.61 -9.27 -5.16
N PHE A 219 6.00 -8.23 -4.57
CA PHE A 219 5.06 -8.38 -3.47
C PHE A 219 3.86 -9.27 -3.86
N GLN A 220 3.26 -9.03 -5.01
CA GLN A 220 2.11 -9.82 -5.49
C GLN A 220 2.52 -11.24 -5.90
N VAL A 221 3.65 -11.39 -6.60
CA VAL A 221 4.18 -12.74 -6.92
C VAL A 221 4.40 -13.55 -5.65
N GLN A 222 4.93 -12.92 -4.60
CA GLN A 222 5.16 -13.59 -3.32
C GLN A 222 3.85 -13.89 -2.58
N ASP A 223 2.83 -13.04 -2.67
CA ASP A 223 1.49 -13.32 -2.12
C ASP A 223 0.90 -14.57 -2.78
N ASP A 224 0.95 -14.68 -4.11
CA ASP A 224 0.45 -15.83 -4.86
C ASP A 224 1.23 -17.12 -4.52
N ILE A 225 2.55 -17.03 -4.30
CA ILE A 225 3.36 -18.18 -3.86
C ILE A 225 2.95 -18.61 -2.46
N LEU A 226 2.75 -17.66 -1.55
CA LEU A 226 2.36 -17.94 -0.16
C LEU A 226 0.95 -18.51 -0.06
N ASP A 227 0.03 -18.18 -0.96
CA ASP A 227 -1.30 -18.82 -0.99
C ASP A 227 -1.21 -20.34 -1.25
N ILE A 228 -0.12 -20.81 -1.90
CA ILE A 228 0.09 -22.23 -2.16
C ILE A 228 0.98 -22.90 -1.10
N GLU A 229 2.09 -22.27 -0.71
CA GLU A 229 3.13 -22.88 0.15
C GLU A 229 3.01 -22.48 1.63
N GLY A 230 2.21 -21.45 1.93
CA GLY A 230 2.13 -20.89 3.26
C GLY A 230 1.36 -21.77 4.25
N ASN A 231 1.42 -21.42 5.53
CA ASN A 231 0.64 -22.03 6.59
C ASN A 231 -0.57 -21.15 6.91
N SER A 232 -1.78 -21.74 6.91
CA SER A 232 -3.04 -21.05 7.21
C SER A 232 -3.03 -20.28 8.54
N GLU A 233 -2.30 -20.78 9.55
CA GLU A 233 -2.16 -20.13 10.86
C GLU A 233 -1.35 -18.83 10.79
N THR A 234 -0.39 -18.74 9.84
CA THR A 234 0.50 -17.59 9.68
C THR A 234 -0.06 -16.56 8.70
N ILE A 235 -0.82 -16.98 7.70
CA ILE A 235 -1.37 -16.11 6.63
C ILE A 235 -2.70 -15.47 7.07
N GLY A 236 -3.42 -16.10 8.00
CA GLY A 236 -4.72 -15.61 8.49
C GLY A 236 -5.87 -15.83 7.50
N LYS A 237 -5.63 -16.58 6.41
CA LYS A 237 -6.62 -17.06 5.43
C LYS A 237 -6.39 -18.57 5.18
N PRO A 238 -7.42 -19.32 4.74
CA PRO A 238 -7.22 -20.69 4.28
C PRO A 238 -6.23 -20.73 3.10
N VAL A 239 -5.26 -21.64 3.14
CA VAL A 239 -4.33 -21.90 2.04
C VAL A 239 -5.14 -22.39 0.81
N GLY A 240 -4.81 -21.88 -0.37
CA GLY A 240 -5.52 -22.21 -1.61
C GLY A 240 -6.83 -21.45 -1.81
N SER A 241 -7.02 -20.30 -1.13
CA SER A 241 -8.21 -19.47 -1.33
C SER A 241 -8.36 -19.00 -2.78
N ASP A 242 -7.26 -18.67 -3.45
CA ASP A 242 -7.23 -18.27 -4.87
C ASP A 242 -7.52 -19.42 -5.82
N LEU A 243 -7.14 -20.65 -5.47
CA LEU A 243 -7.51 -21.85 -6.23
C LEU A 243 -9.01 -22.13 -6.17
N ASN A 244 -9.63 -21.90 -5.01
CA ASN A 244 -11.07 -22.12 -4.81
C ASN A 244 -11.93 -21.08 -5.53
N SER A 245 -11.41 -19.86 -5.72
CA SER A 245 -12.07 -18.77 -6.45
C SER A 245 -11.77 -18.74 -7.95
N ASP A 246 -11.04 -19.75 -8.48
CA ASP A 246 -10.60 -19.88 -9.88
C ASP A 246 -9.86 -18.61 -10.40
N LYS A 247 -9.19 -17.87 -9.52
CA LYS A 247 -8.38 -16.71 -9.90
C LYS A 247 -7.15 -17.12 -10.71
N SER A 248 -6.75 -16.27 -11.64
CA SER A 248 -5.47 -16.41 -12.33
C SER A 248 -4.37 -15.88 -11.41
N THR A 249 -3.33 -16.71 -11.17
CA THR A 249 -2.18 -16.39 -10.30
C THR A 249 -0.87 -16.68 -11.02
N TYR A 250 0.24 -16.13 -10.55
CA TYR A 250 1.57 -16.43 -11.12
C TYR A 250 1.88 -17.93 -11.10
N PRO A 251 1.65 -18.69 -10.01
CA PRO A 251 1.88 -20.12 -10.04
C PRO A 251 0.96 -20.88 -11.01
N LYS A 252 -0.29 -20.44 -11.22
CA LYS A 252 -1.21 -21.04 -12.20
C LYS A 252 -0.72 -20.82 -13.63
N LEU A 253 -0.12 -19.66 -13.94
CA LEU A 253 0.34 -19.31 -15.29
C LEU A 253 1.77 -19.79 -15.60
N LEU A 254 2.67 -19.77 -14.62
CA LEU A 254 4.10 -20.05 -14.80
C LEU A 254 4.56 -21.36 -14.16
N GLY A 255 3.71 -22.02 -13.39
CA GLY A 255 4.10 -23.02 -12.42
C GLY A 255 4.81 -22.40 -11.20
N LEU A 256 4.86 -23.12 -10.09
CA LEU A 256 5.45 -22.61 -8.85
C LEU A 256 6.94 -22.24 -8.99
N ALA A 257 7.72 -23.05 -9.73
CA ALA A 257 9.13 -22.75 -10.00
C ALA A 257 9.29 -21.47 -10.82
N GLY A 258 8.46 -21.27 -11.85
CA GLY A 258 8.46 -20.04 -12.66
C GLY A 258 8.05 -18.80 -11.86
N ALA A 259 7.07 -18.91 -10.96
CA ALA A 259 6.69 -17.84 -10.07
C ALA A 259 7.85 -17.43 -9.13
N LYS A 260 8.55 -18.41 -8.53
CA LYS A 260 9.74 -18.16 -7.69
C LYS A 260 10.87 -17.48 -8.46
N GLN A 261 11.11 -17.94 -9.69
CA GLN A 261 12.10 -17.30 -10.56
C GLN A 261 11.72 -15.85 -10.87
N LYS A 262 10.43 -15.58 -11.19
CA LYS A 262 9.92 -14.23 -11.43
C LYS A 262 10.09 -13.32 -10.23
N ALA A 263 9.79 -13.80 -9.01
CA ALA A 263 10.00 -13.06 -7.77
C ALA A 263 11.47 -12.68 -7.59
N GLN A 264 12.38 -13.62 -7.86
CA GLN A 264 13.83 -13.37 -7.76
C GLN A 264 14.32 -12.35 -8.80
N GLU A 265 13.86 -12.45 -10.05
CA GLU A 265 14.20 -11.48 -11.12
C GLU A 265 13.74 -10.06 -10.78
N LEU A 266 12.53 -9.92 -10.23
CA LEU A 266 11.99 -8.63 -9.79
C LEU A 266 12.78 -8.05 -8.61
N TYR A 267 13.17 -8.90 -7.66
CA TYR A 267 14.03 -8.51 -6.56
C TYR A 267 15.39 -8.00 -7.04
N GLU A 268 16.07 -8.72 -7.93
CA GLU A 268 17.34 -8.32 -8.49
C GLU A 268 17.24 -7.00 -9.28
N THR A 269 16.13 -6.83 -10.04
CA THR A 269 15.83 -5.58 -10.73
C THR A 269 15.70 -4.42 -9.74
N ALA A 270 14.95 -4.62 -8.64
CA ALA A 270 14.80 -3.61 -7.60
C ALA A 270 16.16 -3.24 -6.97
N LEU A 271 16.98 -4.22 -6.64
CA LEU A 271 18.29 -3.97 -6.04
C LEU A 271 19.24 -3.22 -6.98
N ALA A 272 19.21 -3.52 -8.28
CA ALA A 272 20.03 -2.83 -9.27
C ALA A 272 19.70 -1.31 -9.33
N GLU A 273 18.43 -0.92 -9.12
CA GLU A 273 18.04 0.49 -9.08
C GLU A 273 18.57 1.22 -7.84
N LEU A 274 18.85 0.53 -6.75
CA LEU A 274 19.40 1.13 -5.53
C LEU A 274 20.93 1.22 -5.53
N GLN A 275 21.61 0.36 -6.31
CA GLN A 275 23.04 0.07 -6.18
C GLN A 275 23.95 1.28 -6.42
N ASN A 276 23.53 2.23 -7.25
CA ASN A 276 24.33 3.39 -7.64
C ASN A 276 23.79 4.71 -7.08
N LEU A 277 22.86 4.67 -6.14
CA LEU A 277 22.35 5.87 -5.50
C LEU A 277 23.38 6.38 -4.46
N PRO A 278 23.68 7.69 -4.45
CA PRO A 278 24.62 8.29 -3.50
C PRO A 278 24.02 8.51 -2.11
N PHE A 279 23.12 7.62 -1.68
CA PHE A 279 22.35 7.72 -0.44
C PHE A 279 22.42 6.40 0.34
N ASP A 280 22.08 6.43 1.62
CA ASP A 280 21.91 5.21 2.41
C ASP A 280 20.61 4.49 2.05
N THR A 281 20.69 3.50 1.18
CA THR A 281 19.57 2.71 0.68
C THR A 281 19.25 1.49 1.54
N THR A 282 19.89 1.32 2.71
CA THR A 282 19.78 0.12 3.56
C THR A 282 18.34 -0.26 3.91
N ALA A 283 17.49 0.72 4.23
CA ALA A 283 16.09 0.47 4.56
C ALA A 283 15.28 -0.09 3.38
N LEU A 284 15.50 0.46 2.18
CA LEU A 284 14.82 -0.01 0.95
C LEU A 284 15.34 -1.39 0.52
N TYR A 285 16.63 -1.65 0.67
CA TYR A 285 17.24 -2.98 0.48
C TYR A 285 16.58 -4.03 1.37
N ALA A 286 16.48 -3.72 2.67
CA ALA A 286 15.91 -4.61 3.65
C ALA A 286 14.40 -4.85 3.43
N LEU A 287 13.66 -3.85 2.94
CA LEU A 287 12.27 -4.04 2.54
C LEU A 287 12.15 -5.00 1.35
N ALA A 288 12.99 -4.84 0.31
CA ALA A 288 12.98 -5.74 -0.84
C ALA A 288 13.29 -7.19 -0.42
N GLU A 289 14.28 -7.37 0.46
CA GLU A 289 14.63 -8.67 1.04
C GLU A 289 13.47 -9.27 1.87
N PHE A 290 12.82 -8.44 2.70
CA PHE A 290 11.66 -8.85 3.48
C PHE A 290 10.53 -9.33 2.58
N ILE A 291 10.22 -8.62 1.48
CA ILE A 291 9.13 -8.97 0.57
C ILE A 291 9.29 -10.38 0.00
N ILE A 292 10.50 -10.75 -0.45
CA ILE A 292 10.71 -12.07 -1.07
C ILE A 292 10.96 -13.20 -0.06
N LYS A 293 11.40 -12.88 1.17
CA LYS A 293 11.70 -13.88 2.20
C LYS A 293 10.58 -14.06 3.22
N ARG A 294 9.52 -13.25 3.17
CA ARG A 294 8.40 -13.37 4.12
C ARG A 294 7.71 -14.72 4.01
N GLN A 295 7.17 -15.18 5.12
CA GLN A 295 6.40 -16.42 5.25
C GLN A 295 4.90 -16.13 5.52
N SER A 296 4.55 -14.85 5.61
CA SER A 296 3.17 -14.38 5.85
C SER A 296 2.99 -12.95 5.31
#